data_92298342f05efe730f1252b17be013d9
#
_entry.id   92298342f05efe730f1252b17be013d9
#
_cell.length_a   1.000
_cell.length_b   1.000
_cell.length_c   1.000
_cell.angle_alpha   90.00
_cell.angle_beta   90.00
_cell.angle_gamma   90.00
#
_symmetry.space_group_name_H-M   'P 1'
#
loop_
_entity.id
_entity.type
_entity.pdbx_description
1 polymer ?
#
loop_
_entity_poly.entity_id
_entity_poly.type
_entity_poly.pdbx_seq_one_letter_code
_entity_poly.pdbx_strand_id
1 'polypeptide(L)'
;MLKRMRSFLVAAMLMVIATVSAQVTTSSMSGKVTAQDEPIIGATVVAIHEPSGTRYGTVTNISGQFNLQGMRTGGPYKVEVSYVGYQTAIYKGVNLSLGEVYTLNVVLKESSELLDEVIVTAQKTVEKMGTVTNVSERQLTTLPTINRSITDFTKLSPYAGGSNSFAGRDGRYNTITVDGAALNNNFGLSTNNLPGGDAQPISLDAIDEISVNVSPYSVTYSNFTGASINAVTKSGTNELKGTVYTYQKPKNFIGKSINDVDVPNVESYKSSLYGFTSVSYTHLTLPTNS
;
A
#
# COMPACT_ATOMS: atom_id res chain seq x y z
N MET A 1 -43.74 -23.28 -13.34
CA MET A 1 -43.33 -22.09 -12.61
C MET A 1 -42.01 -22.26 -11.82
N LEU A 2 -41.82 -23.33 -11.07
CA LEU A 2 -40.59 -23.56 -10.26
C LEU A 2 -39.28 -23.56 -11.05
N LYS A 3 -39.23 -24.15 -12.27
CA LYS A 3 -38.02 -24.16 -13.08
C LYS A 3 -37.62 -22.76 -13.56
N ARG A 4 -38.54 -21.91 -13.94
CA ARG A 4 -38.28 -20.50 -14.33
C ARG A 4 -37.83 -19.68 -13.18
N MET A 5 -38.37 -19.91 -11.97
CA MET A 5 -37.97 -19.22 -10.74
C MET A 5 -36.55 -19.63 -10.29
N ARG A 6 -36.19 -20.92 -10.45
CA ARG A 6 -34.80 -21.38 -10.21
C ARG A 6 -33.81 -20.75 -11.17
N SER A 7 -34.14 -20.68 -12.48
CA SER A 7 -33.27 -20.04 -13.48
C SER A 7 -33.09 -18.54 -13.19
N PHE A 8 -34.15 -17.87 -12.75
CA PHE A 8 -34.09 -16.45 -12.36
C PHE A 8 -33.22 -16.23 -11.11
N LEU A 9 -33.33 -17.13 -10.12
CA LEU A 9 -32.50 -17.10 -8.91
C LEU A 9 -31.02 -17.35 -9.21
N VAL A 10 -30.70 -18.28 -10.10
CA VAL A 10 -29.34 -18.56 -10.54
C VAL A 10 -28.78 -17.38 -11.35
N ALA A 11 -29.56 -16.77 -12.24
CA ALA A 11 -29.16 -15.60 -13.00
C ALA A 11 -28.94 -14.38 -12.08
N ALA A 12 -29.81 -14.17 -11.08
CA ALA A 12 -29.63 -13.12 -10.07
C ALA A 12 -28.38 -13.35 -9.20
N MET A 13 -28.09 -14.60 -8.83
CA MET A 13 -26.90 -14.97 -8.07
C MET A 13 -25.62 -14.79 -8.91
N LEU A 14 -25.67 -15.09 -10.21
CA LEU A 14 -24.55 -14.82 -11.15
C LEU A 14 -24.32 -13.32 -11.37
N MET A 15 -25.37 -12.47 -11.36
CA MET A 15 -25.22 -11.02 -11.44
C MET A 15 -24.56 -10.41 -10.20
N VAL A 16 -24.79 -10.95 -9.01
CA VAL A 16 -24.16 -10.46 -7.77
C VAL A 16 -22.64 -10.77 -7.77
N ILE A 17 -22.19 -11.84 -8.40
CA ILE A 17 -20.77 -12.21 -8.49
C ILE A 17 -19.98 -11.26 -9.41
N ALA A 18 -20.65 -10.61 -10.37
CA ALA A 18 -19.98 -9.70 -11.33
C ALA A 18 -19.57 -8.34 -10.75
N THR A 19 -19.93 -8.02 -9.51
CA THR A 19 -19.62 -6.73 -8.86
C THR A 19 -18.37 -6.75 -7.97
N VAL A 20 -17.56 -7.83 -8.04
CA VAL A 20 -16.28 -7.85 -7.32
C VAL A 20 -15.30 -6.93 -8.06
N SER A 21 -15.27 -5.68 -7.66
CA SER A 21 -14.25 -4.73 -8.11
C SER A 21 -12.90 -5.21 -7.64
N ALA A 22 -12.02 -5.58 -8.58
CA ALA A 22 -10.62 -5.88 -8.27
C ALA A 22 -9.93 -4.56 -7.88
N GLN A 23 -9.82 -4.32 -6.58
CA GLN A 23 -9.14 -3.14 -6.07
C GLN A 23 -7.64 -3.43 -5.92
N VAL A 24 -6.82 -2.40 -6.10
CA VAL A 24 -5.37 -2.54 -6.05
C VAL A 24 -4.93 -2.62 -4.58
N THR A 25 -4.56 -3.81 -4.15
CA THR A 25 -4.04 -4.11 -2.80
C THR A 25 -2.61 -4.61 -2.83
N THR A 26 -2.01 -4.70 -4.02
CA THR A 26 -0.69 -5.26 -4.27
C THR A 26 0.17 -4.34 -5.11
N SER A 27 1.45 -4.62 -5.14
CA SER A 27 2.43 -4.00 -6.02
C SER A 27 2.85 -4.97 -7.11
N SER A 28 3.59 -4.49 -8.08
CA SER A 28 4.20 -5.30 -9.13
C SER A 28 5.63 -4.85 -9.41
N MET A 29 6.41 -5.75 -10.00
CA MET A 29 7.77 -5.47 -10.45
C MET A 29 7.92 -5.93 -11.89
N SER A 30 8.45 -5.06 -12.73
CA SER A 30 8.77 -5.39 -14.11
C SER A 30 10.17 -4.93 -14.46
N GLY A 31 10.70 -5.40 -15.57
CA GLY A 31 12.02 -4.95 -16.02
C GLY A 31 12.52 -5.75 -17.19
N LYS A 32 13.77 -5.49 -17.54
CA LYS A 32 14.47 -6.16 -18.63
C LYS A 32 15.81 -6.68 -18.13
N VAL A 33 16.13 -7.91 -18.50
CA VAL A 33 17.43 -8.53 -18.25
C VAL A 33 18.23 -8.56 -19.56
N THR A 34 19.41 -7.97 -19.54
CA THR A 34 20.33 -7.91 -20.69
C THR A 34 21.72 -8.37 -20.30
N ALA A 35 22.52 -8.79 -21.28
CA ALA A 35 23.95 -8.94 -21.17
C ALA A 35 24.58 -8.45 -22.46
N GLN A 36 25.63 -7.61 -22.38
CA GLN A 36 26.29 -7.01 -23.55
C GLN A 36 25.29 -6.35 -24.54
N ASP A 37 24.25 -5.68 -23.99
CA ASP A 37 23.14 -5.05 -24.73
C ASP A 37 22.17 -6.02 -25.43
N GLU A 38 22.38 -7.35 -25.32
CA GLU A 38 21.46 -8.35 -25.84
C GLU A 38 20.46 -8.80 -24.76
N PRO A 39 19.18 -9.05 -25.12
CA PRO A 39 18.16 -9.53 -24.19
C PRO A 39 18.43 -11.00 -23.81
N ILE A 40 18.40 -11.32 -22.52
CA ILE A 40 18.54 -12.67 -22.00
C ILE A 40 17.17 -13.34 -21.90
N ILE A 41 17.00 -14.42 -22.66
CA ILE A 41 15.76 -15.25 -22.68
C ILE A 41 15.88 -16.35 -21.63
N GLY A 42 14.84 -16.53 -20.80
CA GLY A 42 14.78 -17.63 -19.83
C GLY A 42 15.62 -17.39 -18.55
N ALA A 43 16.08 -16.16 -18.30
CA ALA A 43 16.70 -15.82 -17.02
C ALA A 43 15.68 -15.95 -15.90
N THR A 44 16.06 -16.54 -14.78
CA THR A 44 15.22 -16.70 -13.61
C THR A 44 15.32 -15.45 -12.73
N VAL A 45 14.16 -14.87 -12.40
CA VAL A 45 14.03 -13.72 -11.50
C VAL A 45 13.26 -14.15 -10.28
N VAL A 46 13.86 -14.05 -9.09
CA VAL A 46 13.24 -14.39 -7.81
C VAL A 46 13.31 -13.17 -6.90
N ALA A 47 12.15 -12.70 -6.45
CA ALA A 47 12.05 -11.65 -5.46
C ALA A 47 11.58 -12.24 -4.12
N ILE A 48 12.34 -11.98 -3.06
CA ILE A 48 12.09 -12.49 -1.71
C ILE A 48 11.74 -11.31 -0.82
N HIS A 49 10.55 -11.31 -0.25
CA HIS A 49 10.15 -10.35 0.77
C HIS A 49 10.80 -10.75 2.10
N GLU A 50 11.87 -10.07 2.50
CA GLU A 50 12.69 -10.47 3.66
C GLU A 50 11.89 -10.57 4.96
N PRO A 51 10.94 -9.63 5.30
CA PRO A 51 10.20 -9.71 6.56
C PRO A 51 9.28 -10.92 6.68
N SER A 52 8.69 -11.40 5.57
CA SER A 52 7.76 -12.54 5.59
C SER A 52 8.35 -13.83 5.00
N GLY A 53 9.51 -13.76 4.33
CA GLY A 53 10.09 -14.89 3.62
C GLY A 53 9.33 -15.31 2.34
N THR A 54 8.30 -14.54 1.94
CA THR A 54 7.50 -14.85 0.75
C THR A 54 8.34 -14.69 -0.52
N ARG A 55 8.29 -15.70 -1.41
CA ARG A 55 9.03 -15.72 -2.67
C ARG A 55 8.11 -15.55 -3.85
N TYR A 56 8.50 -14.71 -4.79
CA TYR A 56 7.85 -14.48 -6.08
C TYR A 56 8.86 -14.80 -7.17
N GLY A 57 8.48 -15.64 -8.14
CA GLY A 57 9.40 -16.08 -9.19
C GLY A 57 8.78 -15.94 -10.58
N THR A 58 9.62 -15.59 -11.56
CA THR A 58 9.27 -15.56 -12.98
C THR A 58 10.50 -15.82 -13.84
N VAL A 59 10.29 -15.99 -15.13
CA VAL A 59 11.37 -16.10 -16.12
C VAL A 59 11.21 -15.01 -17.18
N THR A 60 12.32 -14.59 -17.79
CA THR A 60 12.30 -13.60 -18.85
C THR A 60 11.77 -14.16 -20.16
N ASN A 61 11.05 -13.34 -20.90
CA ASN A 61 10.51 -13.67 -22.22
C ASN A 61 11.56 -13.50 -23.34
N ILE A 62 11.16 -13.69 -24.60
CA ILE A 62 12.02 -13.56 -25.79
C ILE A 62 12.64 -12.15 -25.96
N SER A 63 12.07 -11.13 -25.37
CA SER A 63 12.60 -9.74 -25.37
C SER A 63 13.44 -9.45 -24.12
N GLY A 64 13.72 -10.45 -23.28
CA GLY A 64 14.42 -10.29 -22.01
C GLY A 64 13.58 -9.63 -20.91
N GLN A 65 12.29 -9.43 -21.12
CA GLN A 65 11.39 -8.76 -20.15
C GLN A 65 10.82 -9.77 -19.16
N PHE A 66 10.63 -9.30 -17.93
CA PHE A 66 9.95 -10.05 -16.87
C PHE A 66 8.88 -9.19 -16.20
N ASN A 67 7.89 -9.86 -15.61
CA ASN A 67 6.83 -9.22 -14.84
C ASN A 67 6.46 -10.12 -13.64
N LEU A 68 6.51 -9.55 -12.43
CA LEU A 68 6.07 -10.13 -11.17
C LEU A 68 4.86 -9.34 -10.69
N GLN A 69 3.72 -9.99 -10.57
CA GLN A 69 2.45 -9.37 -10.14
C GLN A 69 2.02 -9.90 -8.77
N GLY A 70 1.11 -9.18 -8.12
CA GLY A 70 0.54 -9.61 -6.84
C GLY A 70 1.53 -9.62 -5.69
N MET A 71 2.57 -8.78 -5.75
CA MET A 71 3.57 -8.66 -4.71
C MET A 71 3.04 -7.84 -3.52
N ARG A 72 3.48 -8.17 -2.32
CA ARG A 72 3.16 -7.38 -1.12
C ARG A 72 3.76 -5.98 -1.24
N THR A 73 3.08 -5.00 -0.67
CA THR A 73 3.62 -3.64 -0.50
C THR A 73 4.71 -3.59 0.56
N GLY A 74 5.51 -2.54 0.55
CA GLY A 74 6.61 -2.36 1.49
C GLY A 74 7.85 -3.13 1.08
N GLY A 75 8.59 -3.65 2.05
CA GLY A 75 9.87 -4.36 1.88
C GLY A 75 10.63 -4.43 3.20
N PRO A 76 11.93 -4.64 3.19
CA PRO A 76 12.81 -4.78 2.00
C PRO A 76 12.63 -6.09 1.23
N TYR A 77 12.82 -6.02 -0.07
CA TYR A 77 12.94 -7.18 -0.94
C TYR A 77 14.39 -7.43 -1.32
N LYS A 78 14.76 -8.72 -1.40
CA LYS A 78 15.97 -9.22 -2.04
C LYS A 78 15.55 -9.78 -3.40
N VAL A 79 16.07 -9.23 -4.50
CA VAL A 79 15.81 -9.72 -5.87
C VAL A 79 17.05 -10.38 -6.41
N GLU A 80 16.92 -11.63 -6.80
CA GLU A 80 17.98 -12.46 -7.38
C GLU A 80 17.66 -12.73 -8.85
N VAL A 81 18.61 -12.44 -9.72
CA VAL A 81 18.49 -12.71 -11.15
C VAL A 81 19.64 -13.62 -11.57
N SER A 82 19.30 -14.80 -12.07
CA SER A 82 20.27 -15.83 -12.45
C SER A 82 20.03 -16.36 -13.84
N TYR A 83 21.13 -16.66 -14.55
CA TYR A 83 21.13 -17.33 -15.84
C TYR A 83 22.38 -18.17 -16.00
N VAL A 84 22.28 -19.28 -16.74
CA VAL A 84 23.40 -20.22 -16.95
C VAL A 84 24.54 -19.53 -17.69
N GLY A 85 25.78 -19.60 -17.13
CA GLY A 85 26.95 -18.95 -17.69
C GLY A 85 27.17 -17.50 -17.28
N TYR A 86 26.30 -16.95 -16.44
CA TYR A 86 26.38 -15.58 -15.95
C TYR A 86 26.45 -15.53 -14.41
N GLN A 87 27.06 -14.49 -13.89
CA GLN A 87 27.06 -14.20 -12.45
C GLN A 87 25.65 -13.82 -11.98
N THR A 88 25.24 -14.36 -10.83
CA THR A 88 23.95 -14.01 -10.23
C THR A 88 23.98 -12.57 -9.74
N ALA A 89 23.05 -11.74 -10.25
CA ALA A 89 22.88 -10.37 -9.79
C ALA A 89 21.91 -10.32 -8.62
N ILE A 90 22.29 -9.67 -7.52
CA ILE A 90 21.47 -9.54 -6.31
C ILE A 90 21.24 -8.08 -5.99
N TYR A 91 19.97 -7.71 -5.88
CA TYR A 91 19.52 -6.38 -5.50
C TYR A 91 18.88 -6.46 -4.13
N LYS A 92 19.40 -5.70 -3.16
CA LYS A 92 18.90 -5.64 -1.77
C LYS A 92 18.22 -4.29 -1.48
N GLY A 93 17.31 -4.29 -0.52
CA GLY A 93 16.67 -3.06 -0.05
C GLY A 93 15.61 -2.49 -1.01
N VAL A 94 15.08 -3.29 -1.93
CA VAL A 94 14.00 -2.86 -2.81
C VAL A 94 12.71 -2.72 -2.01
N ASN A 95 12.07 -1.55 -2.09
CA ASN A 95 10.77 -1.29 -1.46
C ASN A 95 9.72 -1.04 -2.54
N LEU A 96 8.59 -1.72 -2.43
CA LEU A 96 7.49 -1.65 -3.38
C LEU A 96 6.37 -0.80 -2.79
N SER A 97 5.89 0.19 -3.55
CA SER A 97 4.76 1.04 -3.16
C SER A 97 3.45 0.49 -3.70
N LEU A 98 2.37 0.71 -2.96
CA LEU A 98 1.03 0.25 -3.30
C LEU A 98 0.57 0.77 -4.67
N GLY A 99 0.15 -0.16 -5.54
CA GLY A 99 -0.39 0.16 -6.86
C GLY A 99 0.64 0.70 -7.85
N GLU A 100 1.92 0.73 -7.50
CA GLU A 100 3.01 1.13 -8.40
C GLU A 100 3.69 -0.10 -9.03
N VAL A 101 4.19 0.10 -10.24
CA VAL A 101 5.07 -0.87 -10.91
C VAL A 101 6.51 -0.45 -10.65
N TYR A 102 7.27 -1.27 -9.95
CA TYR A 102 8.69 -1.04 -9.75
C TYR A 102 9.46 -1.55 -10.96
N THR A 103 10.19 -0.67 -11.66
CA THR A 103 10.98 -1.05 -12.83
C THR A 103 12.42 -1.37 -12.42
N LEU A 104 12.87 -2.61 -12.67
CA LEU A 104 14.21 -3.09 -12.39
C LEU A 104 14.88 -3.61 -13.66
N ASN A 105 15.78 -2.83 -14.24
CA ASN A 105 16.58 -3.26 -15.37
C ASN A 105 17.91 -3.85 -14.87
N VAL A 106 18.24 -5.04 -15.35
CA VAL A 106 19.36 -5.86 -14.89
C VAL A 106 20.32 -6.11 -16.04
N VAL A 107 21.59 -5.86 -15.81
CA VAL A 107 22.66 -6.23 -16.74
C VAL A 107 23.48 -7.35 -16.10
N LEU A 108 23.44 -8.55 -16.68
CA LEU A 108 24.22 -9.69 -16.23
C LEU A 108 25.64 -9.64 -16.80
N LYS A 109 26.59 -10.06 -15.98
CA LYS A 109 28.01 -10.22 -16.39
C LYS A 109 28.32 -11.68 -16.58
N GLU A 110 29.11 -12.00 -17.60
CA GLU A 110 29.59 -13.37 -17.82
C GLU A 110 30.40 -13.89 -16.62
N SER A 111 30.22 -15.16 -16.29
CA SER A 111 30.95 -15.80 -15.21
C SER A 111 32.33 -16.19 -15.73
N SER A 112 33.32 -15.35 -15.50
CA SER A 112 34.71 -15.73 -15.64
C SER A 112 35.22 -16.22 -14.29
N GLU A 113 35.21 -17.53 -14.06
CA GLU A 113 35.87 -18.36 -13.02
C GLU A 113 35.94 -17.87 -11.55
N LEU A 114 35.45 -16.73 -11.16
CA LEU A 114 35.37 -16.26 -9.75
C LEU A 114 33.94 -16.05 -9.35
N LEU A 115 33.50 -16.81 -8.35
CA LEU A 115 32.19 -16.78 -7.69
C LEU A 115 32.02 -15.51 -6.84
N ASP A 116 32.15 -14.33 -7.43
CA ASP A 116 31.86 -13.11 -6.73
C ASP A 116 30.39 -12.69 -6.99
N GLU A 117 29.61 -12.73 -5.93
CA GLU A 117 28.23 -12.23 -5.89
C GLU A 117 28.24 -10.73 -6.12
N VAL A 118 27.60 -10.25 -7.18
CA VAL A 118 27.48 -8.81 -7.44
C VAL A 118 26.30 -8.27 -6.63
N ILE A 119 26.59 -7.63 -5.51
CA ILE A 119 25.57 -6.92 -4.71
C ILE A 119 25.42 -5.51 -5.26
N VAL A 120 24.25 -5.21 -5.79
CA VAL A 120 23.89 -3.88 -6.27
C VAL A 120 22.86 -3.28 -5.33
N THR A 121 23.13 -2.07 -4.82
CA THR A 121 22.11 -1.31 -4.10
C THR A 121 21.09 -0.79 -5.12
N ALA A 122 19.84 -1.20 -4.99
CA ALA A 122 18.79 -0.81 -5.92
C ALA A 122 18.58 0.71 -5.91
N GLN A 123 18.75 1.34 -7.06
CA GLN A 123 18.28 2.72 -7.26
C GLN A 123 16.81 2.70 -7.66
N LYS A 124 16.00 3.46 -6.95
CA LYS A 124 14.56 3.55 -7.20
C LYS A 124 14.29 4.28 -8.53
N THR A 125 14.03 3.54 -9.59
CA THR A 125 13.44 4.08 -10.80
C THR A 125 11.95 3.74 -10.78
N VAL A 126 11.13 4.66 -10.29
CA VAL A 126 9.68 4.49 -10.25
C VAL A 126 9.07 5.33 -11.36
N GLU A 127 8.52 4.68 -12.36
CA GLU A 127 7.65 5.35 -13.32
C GLU A 127 6.27 5.53 -12.68
N LYS A 128 5.98 6.75 -12.22
CA LYS A 128 4.67 7.10 -11.68
C LYS A 128 3.72 7.41 -12.83
N MET A 129 2.75 6.54 -13.03
CA MET A 129 1.64 6.81 -13.95
C MET A 129 0.49 7.49 -13.18
N GLY A 130 0.35 8.80 -13.39
CA GLY A 130 -0.70 9.62 -12.76
C GLY A 130 -0.29 10.34 -11.49
N THR A 131 -1.27 10.98 -10.85
CA THR A 131 -1.07 11.77 -9.62
C THR A 131 -1.30 10.90 -8.40
N VAL A 132 -0.26 10.17 -8.00
CA VAL A 132 -0.28 9.27 -6.83
C VAL A 132 0.57 9.86 -5.72
N THR A 133 0.03 9.89 -4.51
CA THR A 133 0.79 10.19 -3.29
C THR A 133 0.76 8.97 -2.39
N ASN A 134 1.91 8.34 -2.21
CA ASN A 134 2.06 7.20 -1.32
C ASN A 134 2.67 7.63 0.00
N VAL A 135 2.08 7.15 1.09
CA VAL A 135 2.52 7.37 2.47
C VAL A 135 2.91 6.02 3.04
N SER A 136 4.21 5.81 3.18
CA SER A 136 4.79 4.57 3.68
C SER A 136 4.66 4.43 5.21
N GLU A 137 4.83 3.21 5.74
CA GLU A 137 4.84 2.91 7.17
C GLU A 137 5.77 3.86 7.95
N ARG A 138 6.96 4.14 7.42
CA ARG A 138 7.91 5.06 8.04
C ARG A 138 7.33 6.47 8.20
N GLN A 139 6.61 6.97 7.20
CA GLN A 139 5.96 8.29 7.27
C GLN A 139 4.78 8.27 8.24
N LEU A 140 4.00 7.16 8.26
CA LEU A 140 2.89 6.98 9.19
C LEU A 140 3.35 7.00 10.66
N THR A 141 4.55 6.52 10.94
CA THR A 141 5.11 6.45 12.31
C THR A 141 5.88 7.70 12.71
N THR A 142 6.51 8.42 11.77
CA THR A 142 7.40 9.54 12.07
C THR A 142 6.72 10.90 11.98
N LEU A 143 5.68 11.04 11.14
CA LEU A 143 5.01 12.32 10.99
C LEU A 143 4.02 12.57 12.14
N PRO A 144 4.03 13.77 12.72
CA PRO A 144 3.08 14.10 13.78
C PRO A 144 1.66 14.21 13.22
N THR A 145 0.70 13.67 13.96
CA THR A 145 -0.73 13.74 13.63
C THR A 145 -1.50 14.32 14.81
N ILE A 146 -2.61 15.01 14.52
CA ILE A 146 -3.47 15.58 15.55
C ILE A 146 -4.45 14.54 16.07
N ASN A 147 -5.10 13.80 15.17
CA ASN A 147 -6.18 12.86 15.49
C ASN A 147 -5.82 11.39 15.23
N ARG A 148 -4.61 11.09 14.75
CA ARG A 148 -4.20 9.75 14.26
C ARG A 148 -5.19 9.16 13.27
N SER A 149 -5.60 10.00 12.33
CA SER A 149 -6.60 9.68 11.31
C SER A 149 -5.94 9.40 9.97
N ILE A 150 -6.52 8.50 9.17
CA ILE A 150 -6.16 8.34 7.76
C ILE A 150 -6.21 9.69 7.04
N THR A 151 -7.20 10.52 7.37
CA THR A 151 -7.39 11.85 6.77
C THR A 151 -6.26 12.84 7.09
N ASP A 152 -5.53 12.66 8.19
CA ASP A 152 -4.35 13.51 8.47
C ASP A 152 -3.24 13.27 7.45
N PHE A 153 -3.08 12.02 6.98
CA PHE A 153 -2.07 11.65 6.00
C PHE A 153 -2.50 11.92 4.56
N THR A 154 -3.79 11.92 4.26
CA THR A 154 -4.26 12.29 2.93
C THR A 154 -3.98 13.75 2.59
N LYS A 155 -3.82 14.61 3.60
CA LYS A 155 -3.41 16.02 3.45
C LYS A 155 -1.97 16.20 2.96
N LEU A 156 -1.16 15.14 2.95
CA LEU A 156 0.19 15.16 2.34
C LEU A 156 0.12 15.20 0.83
N SER A 157 -1.01 14.89 0.24
CA SER A 157 -1.22 15.05 -1.20
C SER A 157 -1.23 16.54 -1.56
N PRO A 158 -0.48 16.98 -2.57
CA PRO A 158 -0.48 18.37 -3.03
C PRO A 158 -1.84 18.83 -3.59
N TYR A 159 -2.73 17.89 -3.87
CA TYR A 159 -4.09 18.15 -4.37
C TYR A 159 -5.14 18.20 -3.27
N ALA A 160 -4.75 17.95 -2.02
CA ALA A 160 -5.65 18.00 -0.88
C ALA A 160 -5.99 19.45 -0.52
N GLY A 161 -7.29 19.69 -0.33
CA GLY A 161 -7.83 20.96 0.16
C GLY A 161 -8.46 20.82 1.56
N GLY A 162 -9.17 21.86 2.00
CA GLY A 162 -9.95 21.81 3.24
C GLY A 162 -11.08 20.78 3.18
N SER A 163 -11.54 20.29 4.33
CA SER A 163 -12.67 19.36 4.47
C SER A 163 -12.54 18.07 3.64
N ASN A 164 -11.32 17.51 3.56
CA ASN A 164 -11.03 16.30 2.76
C ASN A 164 -11.36 16.43 1.26
N SER A 165 -11.38 17.64 0.72
CA SER A 165 -11.53 17.88 -0.71
C SER A 165 -10.25 17.55 -1.47
N PHE A 166 -10.38 17.11 -2.74
CA PHE A 166 -9.26 16.84 -3.63
C PHE A 166 -9.51 17.47 -4.99
N ALA A 167 -8.51 18.18 -5.52
CA ALA A 167 -8.60 18.87 -6.82
C ALA A 167 -9.88 19.71 -6.97
N GLY A 168 -10.32 20.38 -5.91
CA GLY A 168 -11.54 21.20 -5.89
C GLY A 168 -12.86 20.43 -5.80
N ARG A 169 -12.81 19.09 -5.65
CA ARG A 169 -14.00 18.26 -5.44
C ARG A 169 -14.26 18.05 -3.95
N ASP A 170 -15.54 18.08 -3.57
CA ASP A 170 -15.97 17.82 -2.18
C ASP A 170 -15.59 16.41 -1.71
N GLY A 171 -15.25 16.28 -0.42
CA GLY A 171 -14.81 15.02 0.19
C GLY A 171 -15.81 13.87 0.07
N ARG A 172 -17.10 14.15 -0.13
CA ARG A 172 -18.15 13.13 -0.38
C ARG A 172 -17.90 12.27 -1.61
N TYR A 173 -17.18 12.82 -2.58
CA TYR A 173 -16.88 12.15 -3.84
C TYR A 173 -15.57 11.34 -3.82
N ASN A 174 -14.93 11.24 -2.66
CA ASN A 174 -13.78 10.36 -2.50
C ASN A 174 -14.24 8.92 -2.26
N THR A 175 -13.43 7.98 -2.68
CA THR A 175 -13.57 6.58 -2.29
C THR A 175 -12.44 6.21 -1.33
N ILE A 176 -12.80 5.62 -0.19
CA ILE A 176 -11.85 5.12 0.80
C ILE A 176 -11.99 3.61 0.85
N THR A 177 -10.88 2.91 0.66
CA THR A 177 -10.82 1.46 0.71
C THR A 177 -9.73 0.99 1.66
N VAL A 178 -9.98 -0.11 2.35
CA VAL A 178 -8.99 -0.79 3.19
C VAL A 178 -8.97 -2.25 2.80
N ASP A 179 -7.79 -2.76 2.44
CA ASP A 179 -7.57 -4.11 1.92
C ASP A 179 -8.54 -4.48 0.77
N GLY A 180 -8.89 -3.49 -0.05
CA GLY A 180 -9.83 -3.67 -1.15
C GLY A 180 -11.31 -3.55 -0.76
N ALA A 181 -11.67 -3.48 0.51
CA ALA A 181 -13.03 -3.26 0.97
C ALA A 181 -13.37 -1.76 1.02
N ALA A 182 -14.48 -1.36 0.41
CA ALA A 182 -14.94 0.03 0.47
C ALA A 182 -15.48 0.37 1.87
N LEU A 183 -14.97 1.46 2.45
CA LEU A 183 -15.39 1.99 3.75
C LEU A 183 -16.17 3.31 3.61
N ASN A 184 -16.81 3.54 2.49
CA ASN A 184 -17.50 4.80 2.25
C ASN A 184 -18.81 4.88 3.03
N ASN A 185 -19.09 6.06 3.55
CA ASN A 185 -20.45 6.44 3.96
C ASN A 185 -21.25 6.85 2.73
N ASN A 186 -21.99 5.91 2.16
CA ASN A 186 -22.72 6.11 0.90
C ASN A 186 -23.98 6.97 1.02
N PHE A 187 -24.37 7.41 2.23
CA PHE A 187 -25.56 8.23 2.42
C PHE A 187 -25.39 9.69 1.99
N GLY A 188 -24.15 10.15 1.75
CA GLY A 188 -23.87 11.49 1.24
C GLY A 188 -24.28 12.66 2.16
N LEU A 189 -24.63 12.39 3.40
CA LEU A 189 -25.08 13.38 4.37
C LEU A 189 -23.94 14.06 5.14
N SER A 190 -22.74 13.50 5.08
CA SER A 190 -21.55 14.04 5.73
C SER A 190 -20.45 14.34 4.70
N THR A 191 -19.72 15.42 4.91
CA THR A 191 -18.50 15.74 4.15
C THR A 191 -17.36 14.78 4.47
N ASN A 192 -17.45 14.02 5.56
CA ASN A 192 -16.52 12.96 5.92
C ASN A 192 -17.06 11.62 5.43
N ASN A 193 -16.34 10.98 4.51
CA ASN A 193 -16.74 9.70 3.92
C ASN A 193 -16.49 8.48 4.82
N LEU A 194 -15.79 8.66 5.94
CA LEU A 194 -15.59 7.57 6.88
C LEU A 194 -16.87 7.26 7.67
N PRO A 195 -17.22 5.98 7.85
CA PRO A 195 -18.33 5.59 8.71
C PRO A 195 -18.04 6.01 10.15
N GLY A 196 -19.05 6.55 10.82
CA GLY A 196 -18.92 7.03 12.21
C GLY A 196 -18.48 8.51 12.35
N GLY A 197 -18.44 9.28 11.27
CA GLY A 197 -18.11 10.71 11.29
C GLY A 197 -16.62 10.94 11.62
N ASP A 198 -16.33 11.51 12.80
CA ASP A 198 -14.96 11.77 13.24
C ASP A 198 -14.28 10.54 13.89
N ALA A 199 -15.04 9.46 14.11
CA ALA A 199 -14.47 8.23 14.63
C ALA A 199 -13.63 7.52 13.55
N GLN A 200 -12.47 6.96 13.98
CA GLN A 200 -11.63 6.17 13.09
C GLN A 200 -12.11 4.71 13.08
N PRO A 201 -12.58 4.19 11.93
CA PRO A 201 -13.05 2.80 11.86
C PRO A 201 -11.91 1.79 11.99
N ILE A 202 -10.68 2.19 11.64
CA ILE A 202 -9.48 1.37 11.71
C ILE A 202 -8.37 2.19 12.34
N SER A 203 -7.64 1.58 13.29
CA SER A 203 -6.47 2.21 13.90
C SER A 203 -5.38 2.46 12.85
N LEU A 204 -4.79 3.64 12.87
CA LEU A 204 -3.66 3.98 12.01
C LEU A 204 -2.48 3.01 12.17
N ASP A 205 -2.31 2.46 13.37
CA ASP A 205 -1.21 1.51 13.66
C ASP A 205 -1.39 0.16 12.96
N ALA A 206 -2.60 -0.17 12.52
CA ALA A 206 -2.88 -1.36 11.73
C ALA A 206 -2.53 -1.17 10.24
N ILE A 207 -2.28 0.06 9.79
CA ILE A 207 -2.05 0.39 8.39
C ILE A 207 -0.55 0.32 8.08
N ASP A 208 -0.22 -0.31 6.97
CA ASP A 208 1.13 -0.42 6.42
C ASP A 208 1.43 0.73 5.45
N GLU A 209 0.53 0.98 4.51
CA GLU A 209 0.69 2.01 3.49
C GLU A 209 -0.66 2.66 3.14
N ILE A 210 -0.62 3.96 2.84
CA ILE A 210 -1.77 4.70 2.29
C ILE A 210 -1.37 5.24 0.92
N SER A 211 -2.23 5.01 -0.09
CA SER A 211 -2.08 5.57 -1.42
C SER A 211 -3.26 6.48 -1.73
N VAL A 212 -2.97 7.72 -2.13
CA VAL A 212 -3.96 8.72 -2.53
C VAL A 212 -3.82 8.98 -4.03
N ASN A 213 -4.81 8.58 -4.80
CA ASN A 213 -4.86 8.71 -6.24
C ASN A 213 -5.92 9.74 -6.65
N VAL A 214 -5.53 10.84 -7.28
CA VAL A 214 -6.44 11.89 -7.72
C VAL A 214 -6.84 11.71 -9.18
N SER A 215 -5.92 11.30 -10.03
CA SER A 215 -6.16 11.08 -11.46
C SER A 215 -5.38 9.85 -11.95
N PRO A 216 -5.80 8.63 -11.56
CA PRO A 216 -5.14 7.40 -12.02
C PRO A 216 -5.47 7.13 -13.48
N TYR A 217 -4.49 6.63 -14.23
CA TYR A 217 -4.70 6.16 -15.61
C TYR A 217 -5.18 4.69 -15.67
N SER A 218 -5.06 3.97 -14.56
CA SER A 218 -5.50 2.58 -14.52
C SER A 218 -7.02 2.45 -14.42
N VAL A 219 -7.59 1.56 -15.22
CA VAL A 219 -9.03 1.24 -15.23
C VAL A 219 -9.50 0.50 -13.98
N THR A 220 -8.57 0.05 -13.14
CA THR A 220 -8.90 -0.64 -11.87
C THR A 220 -9.45 0.31 -10.82
N TYR A 221 -9.18 1.61 -10.95
CA TYR A 221 -9.72 2.62 -10.05
C TYR A 221 -11.08 3.11 -10.53
N SER A 222 -12.08 3.00 -9.67
CA SER A 222 -13.47 3.37 -9.99
C SER A 222 -14.19 3.98 -8.79
N ASN A 223 -15.43 4.42 -8.99
CA ASN A 223 -16.36 4.93 -7.97
C ASN A 223 -15.91 6.19 -7.22
N PHE A 224 -15.16 7.08 -7.87
CA PHE A 224 -14.83 8.39 -7.29
C PHE A 224 -14.75 9.47 -8.38
N THR A 225 -14.95 10.71 -7.98
CA THR A 225 -14.70 11.90 -8.79
C THR A 225 -13.79 12.91 -8.09
N GLY A 226 -13.46 12.66 -6.82
CA GLY A 226 -12.45 13.36 -6.01
C GLY A 226 -11.13 12.59 -6.01
N ALA A 227 -10.90 11.84 -4.96
CA ALA A 227 -9.72 10.97 -4.83
C ALA A 227 -10.11 9.53 -4.47
N SER A 228 -9.29 8.57 -4.91
CA SER A 228 -9.29 7.21 -4.43
C SER A 228 -8.20 7.07 -3.36
N ILE A 229 -8.61 6.81 -2.13
CA ILE A 229 -7.73 6.64 -0.96
C ILE A 229 -7.73 5.15 -0.63
N ASN A 230 -6.60 4.49 -0.89
CA ASN A 230 -6.44 3.07 -0.60
C ASN A 230 -5.47 2.90 0.58
N ALA A 231 -5.91 2.19 1.60
CA ALA A 231 -5.05 1.79 2.70
C ALA A 231 -4.89 0.26 2.69
N VAL A 232 -3.70 -0.20 3.02
CA VAL A 232 -3.39 -1.62 3.19
C VAL A 232 -2.97 -1.85 4.63
N THR A 233 -3.52 -2.90 5.25
CA THR A 233 -3.18 -3.25 6.63
C THR A 233 -1.86 -4.03 6.69
N LYS A 234 -1.20 -3.94 7.85
CA LYS A 234 0.03 -4.70 8.12
C LYS A 234 -0.22 -6.18 8.03
N SER A 235 0.63 -6.86 7.31
CA SER A 235 0.62 -8.32 7.21
C SER A 235 1.61 -8.94 8.19
N GLY A 236 1.37 -10.21 8.56
CA GLY A 236 2.24 -10.95 9.46
C GLY A 236 3.67 -11.06 8.94
N THR A 237 4.62 -10.94 9.86
CA THR A 237 6.05 -11.13 9.64
C THR A 237 6.57 -12.27 10.52
N ASN A 238 7.78 -12.77 10.21
CA ASN A 238 8.43 -13.83 11.02
C ASN A 238 8.89 -13.32 12.40
N GLU A 239 8.80 -12.00 12.63
CA GLU A 239 9.13 -11.36 13.90
C GLU A 239 7.85 -10.91 14.59
N LEU A 240 7.74 -11.21 15.90
CA LEU A 240 6.68 -10.64 16.72
C LEU A 240 6.97 -9.16 16.97
N LYS A 241 6.08 -8.29 16.49
CA LYS A 241 6.15 -6.85 16.72
C LYS A 241 4.89 -6.40 17.46
N GLY A 242 5.06 -5.52 18.43
CA GLY A 242 3.94 -4.96 19.16
C GLY A 242 4.23 -3.52 19.58
N THR A 243 3.20 -2.69 19.60
CA THR A 243 3.27 -1.31 20.07
C THR A 243 2.13 -1.03 21.03
N VAL A 244 2.42 -0.25 22.07
CA VAL A 244 1.42 0.28 22.98
C VAL A 244 1.60 1.79 23.03
N TYR A 245 0.52 2.54 22.90
CA TYR A 245 0.59 4.00 22.92
C TYR A 245 -0.56 4.62 23.70
N THR A 246 -0.31 5.81 24.22
CA THR A 246 -1.32 6.68 24.79
C THR A 246 -1.09 8.12 24.33
N TYR A 247 -2.16 8.77 23.90
CA TYR A 247 -2.18 10.20 23.63
C TYR A 247 -3.17 10.86 24.57
N GLN A 248 -2.70 11.90 25.25
CA GLN A 248 -3.54 12.64 26.18
C GLN A 248 -3.44 14.13 25.88
N LYS A 249 -4.59 14.78 25.81
CA LYS A 249 -4.73 16.23 25.72
C LYS A 249 -5.43 16.71 26.99
N PRO A 250 -4.67 17.01 28.06
CA PRO A 250 -5.27 17.55 29.26
C PRO A 250 -5.74 18.99 29.03
N LYS A 251 -6.77 19.40 29.74
CA LYS A 251 -7.33 20.76 29.66
C LYS A 251 -6.30 21.88 29.86
N ASN A 252 -5.30 21.61 30.68
CA ASN A 252 -4.27 22.59 31.05
C ASN A 252 -3.26 22.89 29.93
N PHE A 253 -3.21 22.06 28.87
CA PHE A 253 -2.34 22.28 27.71
C PHE A 253 -2.99 23.15 26.64
N ILE A 254 -4.25 23.51 26.81
CA ILE A 254 -4.93 24.44 25.91
C ILE A 254 -4.62 25.83 26.35
N GLY A 255 -3.89 26.58 25.50
CA GLY A 255 -3.58 28.00 25.76
C GLY A 255 -4.86 28.82 25.85
N LYS A 256 -4.91 29.73 26.81
CA LYS A 256 -6.07 30.63 27.04
C LYS A 256 -5.76 32.05 26.66
N SER A 257 -4.52 32.38 26.31
CA SER A 257 -4.09 33.70 25.92
C SER A 257 -3.28 33.67 24.63
N ILE A 258 -3.37 34.73 23.83
CA ILE A 258 -2.56 34.99 22.64
C ILE A 258 -1.97 36.39 22.79
N ASN A 259 -0.64 36.52 22.78
CA ASN A 259 0.05 37.82 22.98
C ASN A 259 -0.41 38.57 24.24
N ASP A 260 -0.49 37.86 25.35
CA ASP A 260 -0.94 38.37 26.67
C ASP A 260 -2.41 38.85 26.71
N VAL A 261 -3.20 38.59 25.68
CA VAL A 261 -4.64 38.85 25.65
C VAL A 261 -5.40 37.53 25.89
N ASP A 262 -6.24 37.51 26.93
CA ASP A 262 -7.10 36.36 27.22
C ASP A 262 -8.13 36.19 26.14
N VAL A 263 -8.22 34.95 25.63
CA VAL A 263 -9.23 34.56 24.63
C VAL A 263 -10.52 34.11 25.35
N PRO A 264 -11.61 34.89 25.27
CA PRO A 264 -12.86 34.49 25.91
C PRO A 264 -13.42 33.22 25.27
N ASN A 265 -14.02 32.34 26.09
CA ASN A 265 -14.71 31.13 25.67
C ASN A 265 -13.86 30.06 24.95
N VAL A 266 -12.62 29.84 25.39
CA VAL A 266 -11.86 28.67 24.96
C VAL A 266 -12.53 27.41 25.56
N GLU A 267 -13.24 26.66 24.72
CA GLU A 267 -13.75 25.34 25.11
C GLU A 267 -12.59 24.40 25.40
N SER A 268 -12.40 24.08 26.68
CA SER A 268 -11.37 23.15 27.11
C SER A 268 -11.98 21.76 27.30
N TYR A 269 -11.60 20.81 26.46
CA TYR A 269 -11.97 19.40 26.60
C TYR A 269 -10.77 18.53 26.89
N LYS A 270 -11.00 17.44 27.61
CA LYS A 270 -10.01 16.39 27.82
C LYS A 270 -10.19 15.33 26.74
N SER A 271 -9.15 15.02 26.01
CA SER A 271 -9.14 13.89 25.08
C SER A 271 -8.08 12.88 25.51
N SER A 272 -8.42 11.61 25.47
CA SER A 272 -7.48 10.52 25.75
C SER A 272 -7.68 9.41 24.71
N LEU A 273 -6.61 9.00 24.07
CA LEU A 273 -6.57 7.91 23.11
C LEU A 273 -5.58 6.86 23.60
N TYR A 274 -6.00 5.61 23.64
CA TYR A 274 -5.17 4.46 23.99
C TYR A 274 -5.23 3.45 22.85
N GLY A 275 -4.13 2.81 22.56
CA GLY A 275 -4.11 1.76 21.57
C GLY A 275 -2.98 0.76 21.81
N PHE A 276 -3.15 -0.42 21.25
CA PHE A 276 -2.11 -1.43 21.18
C PHE A 276 -2.21 -2.14 19.83
N THR A 277 -1.09 -2.58 19.32
CA THR A 277 -1.03 -3.43 18.14
C THR A 277 -0.12 -4.61 18.43
N SER A 278 -0.44 -5.75 17.82
CA SER A 278 0.40 -6.94 17.84
C SER A 278 0.38 -7.55 16.46
N VAL A 279 1.55 -7.73 15.88
CA VAL A 279 1.73 -8.35 14.55
C VAL A 279 2.61 -9.58 14.73
N SER A 280 2.11 -10.74 14.29
CA SER A 280 2.85 -12.00 14.32
C SER A 280 2.59 -12.78 13.02
N TYR A 281 3.36 -13.83 12.82
CA TYR A 281 3.18 -14.74 11.69
C TYR A 281 1.93 -15.60 11.88
N THR A 282 1.05 -15.62 10.89
CA THR A 282 -0.23 -16.37 10.97
C THR A 282 -0.21 -17.71 10.24
N HIS A 283 0.84 -18.02 9.47
CA HIS A 283 1.00 -19.31 8.79
C HIS A 283 2.05 -20.16 9.48
N LEU A 284 1.60 -21.18 10.19
CA LEU A 284 2.45 -22.28 10.63
C LEU A 284 2.81 -23.12 9.40
N THR A 285 4.01 -22.95 8.89
CA THR A 285 4.59 -23.96 8.01
C THR A 285 4.97 -25.16 8.86
N LEU A 286 4.25 -26.27 8.72
CA LEU A 286 4.68 -27.54 9.27
C LEU A 286 6.09 -27.83 8.70
N PRO A 287 7.06 -28.24 9.54
CA PRO A 287 8.34 -28.69 9.04
C PRO A 287 8.09 -29.89 8.14
N THR A 288 8.31 -29.72 6.84
CA THR A 288 8.40 -30.86 5.92
C THR A 288 9.69 -31.59 6.25
N ASN A 289 9.60 -32.68 6.99
CA ASN A 289 10.70 -33.64 7.08
C ASN A 289 10.94 -34.18 5.67
N SER A 290 12.03 -33.73 5.06
CA SER A 290 12.64 -34.36 3.91
C SER A 290 13.58 -35.47 4.38
#